data_d17c91d485f0afed910f5e1231f489c4
#
_entry.id   d17c91d485f0afed910f5e1231f489c4
#
_cell.length_a   1.000
_cell.length_b   1.000
_cell.length_c   1.000
_cell.angle_alpha   90.00
_cell.angle_beta   90.00
_cell.angle_gamma   90.00
#
_symmetry.space_group_name_H-M   'P 1'
#
loop_
_entity.id
_entity.type
_entity.pdbx_description
1 polymer ?
#
loop_
_entity_poly.entity_id
_entity_poly.type
_entity_poly.pdbx_seq_one_letter_code
_entity_poly.pdbx_strand_id
1 'polypeptide(L)'
;MSIVLPNKAKKYLQAIGIKSKNDTIDAKGLAQMGAEQKLEVWEPMGTFYYELRVLTRQHQSLKESLTAEQSRLHAANAASRQISFEIKQIKSHINFLEKQVEKVEEEIKRLIQSDEMLEKKFQKVMKLHGISYLSSATIVAETGGFLLFKNYKQLVSYAGYDVIENQSGKHVGKTKISKKGNSRIRRILHMPSLTAIGKQDTIFNQLYRRVVERSGVKMKGIVAVQKKLLLMIYYIWTKDIDYNPNFRNIQEEDQAPSSPLSVTEIKKATQSAASQGRHPASNHSMPPLRLVKI
;
A
#
# COMPACT_ATOMS: atom_id res chain seq x y z
N MET A 1 -21.06 2.60 18.73
CA MET A 1 -21.17 3.59 17.64
C MET A 1 -20.51 3.00 16.42
N SER A 2 -21.11 3.15 15.22
CA SER A 2 -20.49 2.67 13.95
C SER A 2 -20.33 3.85 13.00
N ILE A 3 -19.20 3.91 12.30
CA ILE A 3 -18.91 4.94 11.30
C ILE A 3 -19.14 4.37 9.91
N VAL A 4 -20.02 4.98 9.14
CA VAL A 4 -20.34 4.56 7.78
C VAL A 4 -19.87 5.61 6.79
N LEU A 5 -19.22 5.16 5.71
CA LEU A 5 -18.80 6.06 4.63
C LEU A 5 -20.03 6.73 3.98
N PRO A 6 -20.03 8.05 3.75
CA PRO A 6 -21.16 8.76 3.15
C PRO A 6 -21.64 8.16 1.82
N ASN A 7 -20.74 7.70 0.99
CA ASN A 7 -21.09 7.05 -0.27
C ASN A 7 -21.78 5.69 -0.09
N LYS A 8 -21.46 4.94 0.97
CA LYS A 8 -22.12 3.66 1.30
C LYS A 8 -23.55 3.95 1.78
N ALA A 9 -23.70 4.91 2.68
CA ALA A 9 -25.01 5.37 3.16
C ALA A 9 -25.88 5.85 1.99
N LYS A 10 -25.37 6.75 1.14
CA LYS A 10 -26.11 7.24 -0.05
C LYS A 10 -26.57 6.10 -0.98
N LYS A 11 -25.71 5.14 -1.26
CA LYS A 11 -26.08 4.00 -2.12
C LYS A 11 -27.14 3.10 -1.47
N TYR A 12 -27.06 2.91 -0.17
CA TYR A 12 -28.07 2.16 0.56
C TYR A 12 -29.42 2.86 0.49
N LEU A 13 -29.48 4.18 0.77
CA LEU A 13 -30.72 4.96 0.66
C LEU A 13 -31.33 4.91 -0.75
N GLN A 14 -30.49 4.97 -1.79
CA GLN A 14 -30.94 4.80 -3.17
C GLN A 14 -31.49 3.38 -3.45
N ALA A 15 -30.84 2.35 -2.89
CA ALA A 15 -31.26 0.95 -3.08
C ALA A 15 -32.62 0.65 -2.45
N ILE A 16 -32.96 1.27 -1.32
CA ILE A 16 -34.28 1.16 -0.67
C ILE A 16 -35.32 2.13 -1.27
N GLY A 17 -35.01 2.78 -2.39
CA GLY A 17 -35.95 3.59 -3.16
C GLY A 17 -36.17 5.01 -2.65
N ILE A 18 -35.36 5.50 -1.70
CA ILE A 18 -35.46 6.88 -1.21
C ILE A 18 -34.94 7.85 -2.29
N LYS A 19 -35.82 8.68 -2.80
CA LYS A 19 -35.52 9.69 -3.82
C LYS A 19 -35.38 11.11 -3.25
N SER A 20 -36.11 11.40 -2.17
CA SER A 20 -36.09 12.71 -1.50
C SER A 20 -34.96 12.78 -0.49
N LYS A 21 -34.41 13.97 -0.29
CA LYS A 21 -33.32 14.22 0.64
C LYS A 21 -33.71 15.32 1.60
N ASN A 22 -33.84 14.95 2.87
CA ASN A 22 -33.86 15.86 4.02
C ASN A 22 -33.31 15.09 5.24
N ASP A 23 -32.99 15.81 6.29
CA ASP A 23 -32.34 15.23 7.48
C ASP A 23 -33.18 14.16 8.16
N THR A 24 -34.52 14.33 8.16
CA THR A 24 -35.47 13.35 8.74
C THR A 24 -35.49 12.05 7.95
N ILE A 25 -35.50 12.13 6.62
CA ILE A 25 -35.49 10.96 5.74
C ILE A 25 -34.13 10.26 5.82
N ASP A 26 -33.03 11.02 5.78
CA ASP A 26 -31.67 10.50 5.91
C ASP A 26 -31.49 9.81 7.28
N ALA A 27 -31.99 10.39 8.39
CA ALA A 27 -31.92 9.79 9.71
C ALA A 27 -32.69 8.46 9.80
N LYS A 28 -33.94 8.42 9.29
CA LYS A 28 -34.73 7.18 9.23
C LYS A 28 -34.07 6.10 8.41
N GLY A 29 -33.55 6.44 7.21
CA GLY A 29 -32.86 5.49 6.36
C GLY A 29 -31.53 4.99 6.95
N LEU A 30 -30.79 5.83 7.69
CA LEU A 30 -29.59 5.42 8.42
C LEU A 30 -29.93 4.52 9.61
N ALA A 31 -31.03 4.79 10.33
CA ALA A 31 -31.51 3.92 11.40
C ALA A 31 -31.89 2.53 10.85
N GLN A 32 -32.62 2.48 9.72
CA GLN A 32 -32.94 1.24 9.03
C GLN A 32 -31.68 0.49 8.59
N MET A 33 -30.69 1.19 8.00
CA MET A 33 -29.40 0.60 7.65
C MET A 33 -28.70 -0.01 8.86
N GLY A 34 -28.75 0.65 10.02
CA GLY A 34 -28.16 0.15 11.26
C GLY A 34 -28.85 -1.11 11.79
N ALA A 35 -30.17 -1.23 11.60
CA ALA A 35 -30.96 -2.39 11.99
C ALA A 35 -30.74 -3.60 11.03
N GLU A 36 -30.69 -3.36 9.73
CA GLU A 36 -30.59 -4.40 8.71
C GLU A 36 -29.16 -4.90 8.47
N GLN A 37 -28.16 -4.02 8.61
CA GLN A 37 -26.77 -4.36 8.32
C GLN A 37 -25.98 -4.56 9.62
N LYS A 38 -25.21 -5.65 9.68
CA LYS A 38 -24.23 -5.85 10.75
C LYS A 38 -23.06 -4.87 10.54
N LEU A 39 -23.18 -3.68 11.12
CA LEU A 39 -22.15 -2.65 11.06
C LEU A 39 -21.06 -2.94 12.10
N GLU A 40 -19.81 -2.79 11.71
CA GLU A 40 -18.68 -2.89 12.64
C GLU A 40 -18.71 -1.73 13.62
N VAL A 41 -18.45 -2.02 14.90
CA VAL A 41 -18.32 -0.99 15.94
C VAL A 41 -17.01 -0.24 15.69
N TRP A 42 -17.10 1.09 15.75
CA TRP A 42 -15.91 1.93 15.64
C TRP A 42 -15.13 1.91 16.96
N GLU A 43 -13.86 1.61 16.86
CA GLU A 43 -12.91 1.71 17.94
C GLU A 43 -12.00 2.93 17.72
N PRO A 44 -11.76 3.76 18.76
CA PRO A 44 -10.84 4.88 18.63
C PRO A 44 -9.43 4.40 18.38
N MET A 45 -8.70 5.14 17.57
CA MET A 45 -7.28 4.90 17.34
C MET A 45 -6.51 5.11 18.65
N GLY A 46 -5.54 4.25 18.95
CA GLY A 46 -4.66 4.44 20.11
C GLY A 46 -3.97 5.81 20.09
N THR A 47 -3.75 6.40 21.26
CA THR A 47 -3.26 7.77 21.46
C THR A 47 -1.99 8.04 20.64
N PHE A 48 -1.00 7.14 20.68
CA PHE A 48 0.24 7.26 19.92
C PHE A 48 -0.01 7.45 18.40
N TYR A 49 -0.83 6.59 17.79
CA TYR A 49 -1.10 6.68 16.35
C TYR A 49 -1.93 7.90 15.99
N TYR A 50 -2.80 8.35 16.91
CA TYR A 50 -3.57 9.57 16.73
C TYR A 50 -2.66 10.80 16.72
N GLU A 51 -1.79 10.95 17.71
CA GLU A 51 -0.82 12.03 17.82
C GLU A 51 0.14 12.04 16.61
N LEU A 52 0.69 10.87 16.25
CA LEU A 52 1.54 10.75 15.09
C LEU A 52 0.83 11.16 13.79
N ARG A 53 -0.48 10.84 13.68
CA ARG A 53 -1.30 11.26 12.54
C ARG A 53 -1.52 12.76 12.51
N VAL A 54 -1.77 13.38 13.63
CA VAL A 54 -1.91 14.85 13.72
C VAL A 54 -0.61 15.53 13.30
N LEU A 55 0.52 15.09 13.85
CA LEU A 55 1.83 15.66 13.56
C LEU A 55 2.24 15.48 12.09
N THR A 56 2.07 14.30 11.51
CA THR A 56 2.41 14.05 10.10
C THR A 56 1.52 14.84 9.15
N ARG A 57 0.24 15.05 9.49
CA ARG A 57 -0.67 15.92 8.72
C ARG A 57 -0.32 17.40 8.86
N GLN A 58 0.07 17.83 10.06
CA GLN A 58 0.57 19.19 10.29
C GLN A 58 1.84 19.46 9.47
N HIS A 59 2.79 18.51 9.50
CA HIS A 59 3.99 18.59 8.67
C HIS A 59 3.63 18.74 7.18
N GLN A 60 2.70 17.93 6.67
CA GLN A 60 2.25 18.02 5.28
C GLN A 60 1.66 19.38 4.95
N SER A 61 0.80 19.93 5.82
CA SER A 61 0.20 21.25 5.65
C SER A 61 1.23 22.36 5.60
N LEU A 62 2.22 22.33 6.51
CA LEU A 62 3.33 23.30 6.53
C LEU A 62 4.17 23.21 5.25
N LYS A 63 4.48 22.00 4.76
CA LYS A 63 5.22 21.81 3.50
C LYS A 63 4.44 22.32 2.28
N GLU A 64 3.12 22.18 2.27
CA GLU A 64 2.26 22.74 1.22
C GLU A 64 2.27 24.27 1.25
N SER A 65 2.17 24.87 2.44
CA SER A 65 2.27 26.33 2.61
C SER A 65 3.65 26.85 2.19
N LEU A 66 4.71 26.18 2.59
CA LEU A 66 6.09 26.52 2.21
C LEU A 66 6.27 26.50 0.68
N THR A 67 5.76 25.46 0.00
CA THR A 67 5.82 25.34 -1.47
C THR A 67 5.04 26.47 -2.16
N ALA A 68 3.89 26.86 -1.60
CA ALA A 68 3.09 27.99 -2.11
C ALA A 68 3.85 29.31 -1.99
N GLU A 69 4.48 29.58 -0.84
CA GLU A 69 5.27 30.79 -0.63
C GLU A 69 6.54 30.83 -1.50
N GLN A 70 7.21 29.70 -1.69
CA GLN A 70 8.35 29.60 -2.61
C GLN A 70 7.92 29.88 -4.06
N SER A 71 6.74 29.43 -4.48
CA SER A 71 6.17 29.73 -5.79
C SER A 71 5.81 31.22 -5.93
N ARG A 72 5.29 31.86 -4.87
CA ARG A 72 5.05 33.30 -4.81
C ARG A 72 6.34 34.09 -4.93
N LEU A 73 7.40 33.67 -4.19
CA LEU A 73 8.70 34.30 -4.28
C LEU A 73 9.27 34.23 -5.72
N HIS A 74 9.15 33.05 -6.35
CA HIS A 74 9.58 32.91 -7.75
C HIS A 74 8.83 33.87 -8.67
N ALA A 75 7.51 33.97 -8.54
CA ALA A 75 6.68 34.88 -9.35
C ALA A 75 7.04 36.37 -9.09
N ALA A 76 7.23 36.77 -7.82
CA ALA A 76 7.62 38.15 -7.46
C ALA A 76 9.01 38.52 -8.02
N ASN A 77 9.95 37.58 -8.04
CA ASN A 77 11.27 37.80 -8.63
C ASN A 77 11.25 37.84 -10.18
N ALA A 78 10.30 37.18 -10.83
CA ALA A 78 10.14 37.17 -12.27
C ALA A 78 9.30 38.35 -12.81
N ALA A 79 8.68 39.13 -11.91
CA ALA A 79 7.86 40.26 -12.30
C ALA A 79 8.72 41.39 -12.95
N SER A 80 8.17 42.08 -13.93
CA SER A 80 8.83 43.19 -14.62
C SER A 80 9.12 44.37 -13.69
N ARG A 81 8.34 44.54 -12.63
CA ARG A 81 8.55 45.52 -11.55
C ARG A 81 8.57 44.81 -10.20
N GLN A 82 9.73 44.66 -9.62
CA GLN A 82 9.92 44.04 -8.33
C GLN A 82 9.69 45.01 -7.18
N ILE A 83 8.92 44.58 -6.18
CA ILE A 83 8.64 45.35 -4.97
C ILE A 83 9.46 44.73 -3.83
N SER A 84 10.54 45.42 -3.43
CA SER A 84 11.48 44.93 -2.40
C SER A 84 10.80 44.60 -1.06
N PHE A 85 9.77 45.36 -0.69
CA PHE A 85 9.02 45.11 0.55
C PHE A 85 8.29 43.78 0.48
N GLU A 86 7.57 43.47 -0.62
CA GLU A 86 6.87 42.22 -0.82
C GLU A 86 7.84 41.02 -0.76
N ILE A 87 8.94 41.09 -1.50
CA ILE A 87 9.96 40.03 -1.53
C ILE A 87 10.53 39.77 -0.12
N LYS A 88 10.78 40.82 0.67
CA LYS A 88 11.24 40.66 2.06
C LYS A 88 10.20 39.97 2.94
N GLN A 89 8.92 40.31 2.82
CA GLN A 89 7.84 39.68 3.56
C GLN A 89 7.71 38.19 3.22
N ILE A 90 7.71 37.85 1.93
CA ILE A 90 7.64 36.45 1.49
C ILE A 90 8.83 35.65 2.02
N LYS A 91 10.06 36.17 1.93
CA LYS A 91 11.25 35.51 2.48
C LYS A 91 11.17 35.29 3.98
N SER A 92 10.69 36.30 4.72
CA SER A 92 10.49 36.17 6.18
C SER A 92 9.48 35.06 6.51
N HIS A 93 8.38 34.97 5.75
CA HIS A 93 7.37 33.93 5.95
C HIS A 93 7.91 32.55 5.58
N ILE A 94 8.70 32.41 4.51
CA ILE A 94 9.40 31.16 4.16
C ILE A 94 10.29 30.69 5.32
N ASN A 95 11.14 31.57 5.85
CA ASN A 95 12.02 31.24 6.99
C ASN A 95 11.23 30.81 8.24
N PHE A 96 10.08 31.44 8.48
CA PHE A 96 9.20 31.05 9.58
C PHE A 96 8.64 29.65 9.37
N LEU A 97 8.11 29.36 8.16
CA LEU A 97 7.55 28.06 7.83
C LEU A 97 8.60 26.93 7.88
N GLU A 98 9.84 27.20 7.43
CA GLU A 98 10.94 26.22 7.51
C GLU A 98 11.22 25.83 8.97
N LYS A 99 11.33 26.82 9.87
CA LYS A 99 11.49 26.55 11.31
C LYS A 99 10.32 25.77 11.92
N GLN A 100 9.08 26.02 11.46
CA GLN A 100 7.93 25.24 11.93
C GLN A 100 7.96 23.78 11.43
N VAL A 101 8.41 23.56 10.19
CA VAL A 101 8.61 22.21 9.64
C VAL A 101 9.63 21.44 10.49
N GLU A 102 10.79 22.04 10.77
CA GLU A 102 11.84 21.42 11.59
C GLU A 102 11.31 21.02 12.98
N LYS A 103 10.60 21.93 13.66
CA LYS A 103 10.01 21.64 14.98
C LYS A 103 9.04 20.45 14.95
N VAL A 104 8.21 20.36 13.92
CA VAL A 104 7.28 19.22 13.79
C VAL A 104 8.02 17.93 13.46
N GLU A 105 9.09 17.99 12.68
CA GLU A 105 9.93 16.82 12.39
C GLU A 105 10.64 16.30 13.65
N GLU A 106 11.14 17.22 14.50
CA GLU A 106 11.74 16.88 15.80
C GLU A 106 10.72 16.24 16.74
N GLU A 107 9.51 16.78 16.79
CA GLU A 107 8.43 16.26 17.64
C GLU A 107 7.99 14.86 17.16
N ILE A 108 7.90 14.62 15.84
CA ILE A 108 7.64 13.29 15.30
C ILE A 108 8.73 12.29 15.73
N LYS A 109 10.00 12.69 15.67
CA LYS A 109 11.12 11.87 16.14
C LYS A 109 11.01 11.58 17.64
N ARG A 110 10.78 12.61 18.44
CA ARG A 110 10.63 12.48 19.90
C ARG A 110 9.49 11.52 20.26
N LEU A 111 8.34 11.65 19.59
CA LEU A 111 7.19 10.79 19.83
C LEU A 111 7.50 9.33 19.49
N ILE A 112 8.18 9.03 18.39
CA ILE A 112 8.52 7.66 18.01
C ILE A 112 9.57 7.08 18.97
N GLN A 113 10.56 7.87 19.40
CA GLN A 113 11.61 7.46 20.33
C GLN A 113 11.12 7.27 21.77
N SER A 114 9.93 7.78 22.11
CA SER A 114 9.33 7.56 23.44
C SER A 114 8.93 6.12 23.71
N ASP A 115 8.82 5.27 22.67
CA ASP A 115 8.52 3.83 22.77
C ASP A 115 9.60 3.03 22.03
N GLU A 116 10.48 2.38 22.78
CA GLU A 116 11.62 1.62 22.25
C GLU A 116 11.18 0.46 21.33
N MET A 117 10.04 -0.17 21.60
CA MET A 117 9.53 -1.26 20.78
C MET A 117 9.07 -0.73 19.41
N LEU A 118 8.36 0.38 19.41
CA LEU A 118 7.93 1.03 18.17
C LEU A 118 9.13 1.58 17.39
N GLU A 119 10.09 2.21 18.05
CA GLU A 119 11.31 2.70 17.41
C GLU A 119 12.04 1.58 16.65
N LYS A 120 12.23 0.41 17.29
CA LYS A 120 12.82 -0.77 16.63
C LYS A 120 12.06 -1.18 15.37
N LYS A 121 10.72 -1.14 15.39
CA LYS A 121 9.89 -1.42 14.20
C LYS A 121 10.11 -0.37 13.10
N PHE A 122 10.19 0.92 13.46
CA PHE A 122 10.50 1.97 12.50
C PHE A 122 11.89 1.75 11.86
N GLN A 123 12.89 1.39 12.65
CA GLN A 123 14.24 1.07 12.16
C GLN A 123 14.23 -0.09 11.14
N LYS A 124 13.45 -1.14 11.40
CA LYS A 124 13.28 -2.26 10.44
C LYS A 124 12.66 -1.79 9.12
N VAL A 125 11.63 -0.94 9.18
CA VAL A 125 10.99 -0.38 7.97
C VAL A 125 11.94 0.51 7.17
N MET A 126 12.77 1.31 7.84
CA MET A 126 13.74 2.20 7.19
C MET A 126 14.89 1.46 6.49
N LYS A 127 15.08 0.16 6.74
CA LYS A 127 16.00 -0.68 5.94
C LYS A 127 15.53 -0.84 4.48
N LEU A 128 14.25 -0.58 4.18
CA LEU A 128 13.74 -0.55 2.81
C LEU A 128 14.32 0.65 2.05
N HIS A 129 14.94 0.37 0.92
CA HIS A 129 15.56 1.41 0.11
C HIS A 129 14.54 2.47 -0.35
N GLY A 130 14.84 3.73 -0.08
CA GLY A 130 13.99 4.88 -0.40
C GLY A 130 12.98 5.26 0.67
N ILE A 131 12.79 4.46 1.72
CA ILE A 131 11.90 4.81 2.82
C ILE A 131 12.66 5.66 3.85
N SER A 132 12.20 6.89 4.07
CA SER A 132 12.68 7.79 5.10
C SER A 132 11.90 7.61 6.41
N TYR A 133 12.42 8.21 7.48
CA TYR A 133 11.75 8.27 8.77
C TYR A 133 10.34 8.87 8.66
N LEU A 134 10.21 10.02 7.97
CA LEU A 134 8.93 10.68 7.77
C LEU A 134 7.97 9.87 6.89
N SER A 135 8.48 9.15 5.87
CA SER A 135 7.65 8.30 5.03
C SER A 135 7.07 7.14 5.84
N SER A 136 7.90 6.48 6.67
CA SER A 136 7.44 5.41 7.55
C SER A 136 6.45 5.93 8.59
N ALA A 137 6.74 7.06 9.24
CA ALA A 137 5.85 7.71 10.21
C ALA A 137 4.48 8.00 9.62
N THR A 138 4.44 8.61 8.42
CA THR A 138 3.18 8.93 7.73
C THR A 138 2.36 7.68 7.43
N ILE A 139 2.99 6.61 6.91
CA ILE A 139 2.28 5.38 6.55
C ILE A 139 1.74 4.70 7.80
N VAL A 140 2.54 4.57 8.86
CA VAL A 140 2.14 3.96 10.13
C VAL A 140 1.01 4.77 10.78
N ALA A 141 1.11 6.09 10.79
CA ALA A 141 0.09 6.99 11.31
C ALA A 141 -1.24 6.86 10.55
N GLU A 142 -1.22 6.92 9.23
CA GLU A 142 -2.43 6.85 8.40
C GLU A 142 -3.09 5.47 8.44
N THR A 143 -2.36 4.42 8.76
CA THR A 143 -2.87 3.04 8.89
C THR A 143 -3.18 2.63 10.33
N GLY A 144 -2.88 3.49 11.32
CA GLY A 144 -3.02 3.15 12.74
C GLY A 144 -2.17 1.94 13.15
N GLY A 145 -0.92 1.87 12.69
CA GLY A 145 -0.05 0.70 12.92
C GLY A 145 -0.55 -0.56 12.23
N PHE A 146 -1.35 -0.44 11.18
CA PHE A 146 -1.98 -1.53 10.44
C PHE A 146 -3.02 -2.36 11.23
N LEU A 147 -3.41 -1.94 12.41
CA LEU A 147 -4.34 -2.69 13.27
C LEU A 147 -5.74 -2.86 12.66
N LEU A 148 -6.14 -1.94 11.78
CA LEU A 148 -7.45 -1.92 11.12
C LEU A 148 -7.59 -2.93 9.96
N PHE A 149 -6.51 -3.62 9.57
CA PHE A 149 -6.49 -4.47 8.37
C PHE A 149 -6.32 -5.94 8.70
N LYS A 150 -7.34 -6.74 8.43
CA LYS A 150 -7.29 -8.21 8.56
C LYS A 150 -6.38 -8.87 7.51
N ASN A 151 -6.19 -8.21 6.37
CA ASN A 151 -5.37 -8.72 5.27
C ASN A 151 -4.84 -7.59 4.36
N TYR A 152 -3.84 -7.93 3.56
CA TYR A 152 -3.22 -6.98 2.63
C TYR A 152 -4.18 -6.42 1.56
N LYS A 153 -5.26 -7.14 1.18
CA LYS A 153 -6.24 -6.67 0.19
C LYS A 153 -7.00 -5.46 0.71
N GLN A 154 -7.37 -5.47 2.00
CA GLN A 154 -8.02 -4.33 2.65
C GLN A 154 -7.09 -3.11 2.68
N LEU A 155 -5.80 -3.29 2.98
CA LEU A 155 -4.81 -2.22 2.94
C LEU A 155 -4.65 -1.63 1.52
N VAL A 156 -4.59 -2.49 0.50
CA VAL A 156 -4.48 -2.06 -0.90
C VAL A 156 -5.69 -1.22 -1.33
N SER A 157 -6.90 -1.65 -0.94
CA SER A 157 -8.15 -0.92 -1.19
C SER A 157 -8.19 0.39 -0.40
N TYR A 158 -7.80 0.36 0.89
CA TYR A 158 -7.70 1.57 1.72
C TYR A 158 -6.75 2.62 1.14
N ALA A 159 -5.62 2.18 0.59
CA ALA A 159 -4.69 3.07 -0.10
C ALA A 159 -5.16 3.46 -1.53
N GLY A 160 -6.20 2.83 -2.07
CA GLY A 160 -6.74 3.08 -3.40
C GLY A 160 -5.85 2.58 -4.55
N TYR A 161 -5.08 1.50 -4.30
CA TYR A 161 -4.27 0.79 -5.29
C TYR A 161 -4.98 -0.43 -5.89
N ASP A 162 -6.22 -0.69 -5.50
CA ASP A 162 -7.07 -1.71 -6.12
C ASP A 162 -7.35 -1.35 -7.58
N VAL A 163 -7.41 -2.37 -8.41
CA VAL A 163 -7.60 -2.23 -9.84
C VAL A 163 -9.08 -2.23 -10.15
N ILE A 164 -9.52 -1.24 -10.93
CA ILE A 164 -10.87 -1.19 -11.49
C ILE A 164 -10.79 -1.64 -12.94
N GLU A 165 -11.52 -2.69 -13.24
CA GLU A 165 -11.78 -3.16 -14.59
C GLU A 165 -13.08 -2.55 -15.09
N ASN A 166 -13.09 -2.16 -16.36
CA ASN A 166 -14.28 -1.64 -17.05
C ASN A 166 -14.50 -2.49 -18.30
N GLN A 167 -15.16 -3.62 -18.10
CA GLN A 167 -15.46 -4.57 -19.16
C GLN A 167 -16.95 -4.86 -19.15
N SER A 168 -17.56 -4.83 -20.32
CA SER A 168 -18.96 -5.18 -20.51
C SER A 168 -19.16 -5.77 -21.90
N GLY A 169 -19.51 -7.05 -21.98
CA GLY A 169 -19.65 -7.75 -23.25
C GLY A 169 -18.35 -7.69 -24.08
N LYS A 170 -18.44 -7.11 -25.29
CA LYS A 170 -17.29 -6.94 -26.18
C LYS A 170 -16.43 -5.71 -25.86
N HIS A 171 -16.88 -4.82 -24.94
CA HIS A 171 -16.14 -3.62 -24.56
C HIS A 171 -15.07 -3.93 -23.54
N VAL A 172 -13.79 -3.68 -23.87
CA VAL A 172 -12.65 -3.77 -22.96
C VAL A 172 -12.08 -2.37 -22.73
N GLY A 173 -12.46 -1.76 -21.60
CA GLY A 173 -12.00 -0.44 -21.21
C GLY A 173 -10.59 -0.47 -20.58
N LYS A 174 -9.98 0.72 -20.45
CA LYS A 174 -8.64 0.86 -19.84
C LYS A 174 -8.68 0.56 -18.35
N THR A 175 -7.88 -0.38 -17.90
CA THR A 175 -7.65 -0.71 -16.49
C THR A 175 -6.91 0.41 -15.77
N LYS A 176 -7.39 0.82 -14.60
CA LYS A 176 -6.78 1.86 -13.76
C LYS A 176 -6.93 1.54 -12.28
N ILE A 177 -6.12 2.18 -11.43
CA ILE A 177 -6.32 2.10 -9.97
C ILE A 177 -7.54 2.92 -9.56
N SER A 178 -8.20 2.50 -8.47
CA SER A 178 -9.45 3.14 -8.00
C SER A 178 -9.25 4.60 -7.60
N LYS A 179 -8.09 4.92 -7.02
CA LYS A 179 -7.78 6.19 -6.34
C LYS A 179 -8.79 6.54 -5.23
N LYS A 180 -9.79 5.68 -4.97
CA LYS A 180 -10.77 5.81 -3.89
C LYS A 180 -10.14 5.27 -2.62
N GLY A 181 -9.54 6.14 -1.80
CA GLY A 181 -8.86 5.74 -0.59
C GLY A 181 -7.86 6.81 -0.13
N ASN A 182 -6.98 6.45 0.79
CA ASN A 182 -6.06 7.39 1.43
C ASN A 182 -5.03 7.95 0.42
N SER A 183 -5.23 9.22 0.04
CA SER A 183 -4.34 9.90 -0.91
C SER A 183 -2.97 10.24 -0.30
N ARG A 184 -2.88 10.38 1.03
CA ARG A 184 -1.62 10.69 1.72
C ARG A 184 -0.63 9.53 1.62
N ILE A 185 -1.12 8.29 1.74
CA ILE A 185 -0.29 7.09 1.53
C ILE A 185 0.25 7.06 0.10
N ARG A 186 -0.58 7.33 -0.92
CA ARG A 186 -0.10 7.34 -2.31
C ARG A 186 0.89 8.46 -2.58
N ARG A 187 0.66 9.63 -1.99
CA ARG A 187 1.55 10.79 -2.11
C ARG A 187 2.91 10.54 -1.48
N ILE A 188 2.94 10.07 -0.23
CA ILE A 188 4.20 9.86 0.49
C ILE A 188 5.04 8.74 -0.12
N LEU A 189 4.43 7.75 -0.78
CA LEU A 189 5.13 6.66 -1.46
C LEU A 189 5.69 7.03 -2.83
N HIS A 190 5.35 8.20 -3.37
CA HIS A 190 5.79 8.57 -4.72
C HIS A 190 7.30 8.72 -4.83
N MET A 191 7.90 9.57 -4.01
CA MET A 191 9.34 9.78 -4.01
C MET A 191 10.14 8.52 -3.61
N PRO A 192 9.77 7.80 -2.54
CA PRO A 192 10.38 6.51 -2.21
C PRO A 192 10.38 5.50 -3.36
N SER A 193 9.29 5.45 -4.12
CA SER A 193 9.23 4.53 -5.27
C SER A 193 10.19 4.92 -6.39
N LEU A 194 10.38 6.21 -6.67
CA LEU A 194 11.36 6.68 -7.65
C LEU A 194 12.78 6.36 -7.19
N THR A 195 13.10 6.58 -5.93
CA THR A 195 14.41 6.23 -5.34
C THR A 195 14.65 4.72 -5.42
N ALA A 196 13.65 3.89 -5.09
CA ALA A 196 13.76 2.44 -5.15
C ALA A 196 13.95 1.92 -6.58
N ILE A 197 13.34 2.56 -7.57
CA ILE A 197 13.49 2.25 -9.00
C ILE A 197 14.89 2.63 -9.49
N GLY A 198 15.46 3.73 -9.02
CA GLY A 198 16.78 4.23 -9.47
C GLY A 198 17.94 3.28 -9.13
N LYS A 199 17.82 2.45 -8.10
CA LYS A 199 18.83 1.44 -7.77
C LYS A 199 18.69 0.23 -8.71
N GLN A 200 19.75 -0.07 -9.46
CA GLN A 200 19.78 -1.19 -10.42
C GLN A 200 19.71 -2.54 -9.68
N ASP A 201 19.26 -3.57 -10.39
CA ASP A 201 19.19 -4.98 -9.96
C ASP A 201 18.38 -5.25 -8.68
N THR A 202 17.50 -4.31 -8.32
CA THR A 202 16.55 -4.53 -7.24
C THR A 202 15.24 -5.11 -7.73
N ILE A 203 14.52 -5.79 -6.84
CA ILE A 203 13.15 -6.28 -7.12
C ILE A 203 12.20 -5.14 -7.55
N PHE A 204 12.47 -3.92 -7.14
CA PHE A 204 11.69 -2.73 -7.50
C PHE A 204 11.97 -2.28 -8.93
N ASN A 205 13.25 -2.22 -9.32
CA ASN A 205 13.66 -1.88 -10.68
C ASN A 205 13.16 -2.94 -11.68
N GLN A 206 13.32 -4.23 -11.38
CA GLN A 206 12.82 -5.33 -12.19
C GLN A 206 11.28 -5.27 -12.34
N LEU A 207 10.54 -5.03 -11.25
CA LEU A 207 9.10 -4.86 -11.30
C LEU A 207 8.70 -3.67 -12.18
N TYR A 208 9.38 -2.53 -12.02
CA TYR A 208 9.13 -1.34 -12.82
C TYR A 208 9.33 -1.61 -14.30
N ARG A 209 10.50 -2.15 -14.71
CA ARG A 209 10.82 -2.47 -16.10
C ARG A 209 9.76 -3.39 -16.70
N ARG A 210 9.46 -4.52 -16.07
CA ARG A 210 8.46 -5.49 -16.52
C ARG A 210 7.08 -4.86 -16.76
N VAL A 211 6.63 -3.95 -15.86
CA VAL A 211 5.33 -3.30 -16.01
C VAL A 211 5.35 -2.26 -17.12
N VAL A 212 6.45 -1.52 -17.27
CA VAL A 212 6.60 -0.51 -18.34
C VAL A 212 6.69 -1.17 -19.70
N GLU A 213 7.48 -2.21 -19.87
CA GLU A 213 7.60 -3.00 -21.10
C GLU A 213 6.24 -3.53 -21.57
N ARG A 214 5.47 -4.12 -20.65
CA ARG A 214 4.14 -4.66 -20.96
C ARG A 214 3.11 -3.59 -21.29
N SER A 215 3.16 -2.43 -20.64
CA SER A 215 2.07 -1.43 -20.69
C SER A 215 2.39 -0.17 -21.50
N GLY A 216 3.66 0.08 -21.84
CA GLY A 216 4.14 1.31 -22.47
C GLY A 216 4.06 2.57 -21.56
N VAL A 217 3.61 2.44 -20.28
CA VAL A 217 3.31 3.60 -19.43
C VAL A 217 4.16 3.61 -18.16
N LYS A 218 5.12 4.54 -18.07
CA LYS A 218 6.02 4.71 -16.91
C LYS A 218 5.27 4.85 -15.58
N MET A 219 4.18 5.62 -15.56
CA MET A 219 3.40 5.83 -14.34
C MET A 219 2.77 4.54 -13.79
N LYS A 220 2.39 3.59 -14.65
CA LYS A 220 1.89 2.28 -14.19
C LYS A 220 2.98 1.49 -13.47
N GLY A 221 4.23 1.54 -13.95
CA GLY A 221 5.38 0.95 -13.29
C GLY A 221 5.63 1.55 -11.92
N ILE A 222 5.62 2.89 -11.82
CA ILE A 222 5.79 3.61 -10.53
C ILE A 222 4.71 3.19 -9.53
N VAL A 223 3.45 3.17 -9.94
CA VAL A 223 2.32 2.76 -9.06
C VAL A 223 2.43 1.30 -8.61
N ALA A 224 2.93 0.40 -9.47
CA ALA A 224 3.18 -0.98 -9.08
C ALA A 224 4.25 -1.07 -7.99
N VAL A 225 5.32 -0.28 -8.08
CA VAL A 225 6.37 -0.19 -7.05
C VAL A 225 5.84 0.43 -5.77
N GLN A 226 5.03 1.50 -5.84
CA GLN A 226 4.36 2.08 -4.65
C GLN A 226 3.55 1.02 -3.89
N LYS A 227 2.73 0.25 -4.62
CA LYS A 227 1.95 -0.84 -4.03
C LYS A 227 2.87 -1.90 -3.40
N LYS A 228 3.95 -2.28 -4.07
CA LYS A 228 4.91 -3.28 -3.55
C LYS A 228 5.58 -2.78 -2.27
N LEU A 229 6.04 -1.51 -2.24
CA LEU A 229 6.62 -0.89 -1.05
C LEU A 229 5.63 -0.89 0.13
N LEU A 230 4.38 -0.48 -0.11
CA LEU A 230 3.34 -0.50 0.93
C LEU A 230 3.14 -1.89 1.53
N LEU A 231 3.09 -2.92 0.68
CA LEU A 231 2.94 -4.31 1.14
C LEU A 231 4.17 -4.80 1.92
N MET A 232 5.37 -4.41 1.53
CA MET A 232 6.58 -4.77 2.27
C MET A 232 6.61 -4.10 3.64
N ILE A 233 6.27 -2.80 3.72
CA ILE A 233 6.14 -2.10 5.00
C ILE A 233 5.12 -2.81 5.90
N TYR A 234 3.97 -3.18 5.35
CA TYR A 234 2.93 -3.92 6.06
C TYR A 234 3.44 -5.24 6.64
N TYR A 235 4.15 -6.06 5.85
CA TYR A 235 4.66 -7.34 6.33
C TYR A 235 5.80 -7.18 7.35
N ILE A 236 6.72 -6.24 7.13
CA ILE A 236 7.80 -5.95 8.10
C ILE A 236 7.19 -5.51 9.43
N TRP A 237 6.21 -4.62 9.40
CA TRP A 237 5.57 -4.09 10.61
C TRP A 237 4.74 -5.13 11.36
N THR A 238 3.89 -5.88 10.66
CA THR A 238 2.94 -6.80 11.29
C THR A 238 3.56 -8.11 11.71
N LYS A 239 4.55 -8.61 10.97
CA LYS A 239 5.27 -9.86 11.29
C LYS A 239 6.56 -9.64 12.06
N ASP A 240 6.94 -8.39 12.29
CA ASP A 240 8.17 -7.98 12.97
C ASP A 240 9.46 -8.59 12.39
N ILE A 241 9.50 -8.79 11.07
CA ILE A 241 10.62 -9.40 10.36
C ILE A 241 11.57 -8.34 9.82
N ASP A 242 12.85 -8.71 9.64
CA ASP A 242 13.81 -7.86 8.96
C ASP A 242 13.67 -7.96 7.42
N TYR A 243 14.00 -6.86 6.76
CA TYR A 243 14.04 -6.84 5.30
C TYR A 243 15.26 -7.60 4.78
N ASN A 244 15.03 -8.65 3.98
CA ASN A 244 16.08 -9.37 3.26
C ASN A 244 15.96 -9.08 1.75
N PRO A 245 16.90 -8.34 1.16
CA PRO A 245 16.90 -8.05 -0.28
C PRO A 245 17.11 -9.29 -1.15
N ASN A 246 17.78 -10.33 -0.62
CA ASN A 246 18.15 -11.55 -1.35
C ASN A 246 17.18 -12.72 -1.11
N PHE A 247 16.03 -12.49 -0.50
CA PHE A 247 15.08 -13.55 -0.12
C PHE A 247 14.69 -14.50 -1.28
N ARG A 248 14.62 -13.99 -2.52
CA ARG A 248 14.32 -14.82 -3.70
C ARG A 248 15.46 -15.77 -4.08
N ASN A 249 16.69 -15.29 -3.99
CA ASN A 249 17.86 -16.10 -4.37
C ASN A 249 18.02 -17.31 -3.44
N ILE A 250 17.71 -17.14 -2.15
CA ILE A 250 17.74 -18.25 -1.16
C ILE A 250 16.70 -19.32 -1.51
N GLN A 251 15.48 -18.94 -1.92
CA GLN A 251 14.47 -19.94 -2.31
C GLN A 251 14.77 -20.64 -3.62
N GLU A 252 15.48 -19.99 -4.55
CA GLU A 252 15.94 -20.62 -5.81
C GLU A 252 17.11 -21.57 -5.58
N GLU A 253 18.00 -21.26 -4.64
CA GLU A 253 19.10 -22.16 -4.23
C GLU A 253 18.58 -23.38 -3.48
N ASP A 254 17.59 -23.24 -2.59
CA ASP A 254 16.97 -24.36 -1.87
C ASP A 254 16.06 -25.22 -2.77
N GLN A 255 15.63 -24.72 -3.93
CA GLN A 255 14.81 -25.43 -4.93
C GLN A 255 15.59 -25.82 -6.18
N ALA A 256 16.91 -25.60 -6.23
CA ALA A 256 17.71 -26.11 -7.32
C ALA A 256 17.63 -27.64 -7.30
N PRO A 257 17.09 -28.30 -8.34
CA PRO A 257 17.02 -29.75 -8.35
C PRO A 257 18.46 -30.26 -8.29
N SER A 258 18.72 -31.11 -7.30
CA SER A 258 19.91 -31.96 -7.32
C SER A 258 20.08 -32.51 -8.75
N SER A 259 21.25 -32.30 -9.34
CA SER A 259 21.62 -32.55 -10.73
C SER A 259 20.78 -33.63 -11.43
N PRO A 260 20.36 -33.46 -12.68
CA PRO A 260 19.59 -34.46 -13.37
C PRO A 260 20.40 -35.77 -13.39
N LEU A 261 19.81 -36.83 -12.84
CA LEU A 261 20.37 -38.18 -12.88
C LEU A 261 20.86 -38.46 -14.28
N SER A 262 22.10 -38.90 -14.41
CA SER A 262 22.70 -39.21 -15.71
C SER A 262 21.88 -40.28 -16.41
N VAL A 263 21.76 -40.22 -17.73
CA VAL A 263 21.02 -41.20 -18.57
C VAL A 263 21.41 -42.65 -18.25
N THR A 264 22.61 -42.86 -17.69
CA THR A 264 23.14 -44.15 -17.25
C THR A 264 22.48 -44.65 -15.96
N GLU A 265 22.10 -43.74 -15.02
CA GLU A 265 21.43 -44.13 -13.75
C GLU A 265 19.95 -44.45 -13.99
N ILE A 266 19.30 -43.74 -14.93
CA ILE A 266 17.90 -44.05 -15.32
C ILE A 266 17.82 -45.43 -15.97
N LYS A 267 18.81 -45.83 -16.79
CA LYS A 267 18.84 -47.19 -17.39
C LYS A 267 19.09 -48.28 -16.35
N LYS A 268 19.88 -48.07 -15.30
CA LYS A 268 20.07 -49.04 -14.21
C LYS A 268 18.84 -49.19 -13.33
N ALA A 269 18.12 -48.12 -13.02
CA ALA A 269 16.88 -48.17 -12.24
C ALA A 269 15.77 -48.88 -12.97
N THR A 270 15.66 -48.75 -14.32
CA THR A 270 14.65 -49.45 -15.15
C THR A 270 14.96 -50.93 -15.30
N GLN A 271 16.23 -51.33 -15.31
CA GLN A 271 16.61 -52.74 -15.39
C GLN A 271 16.43 -53.48 -14.05
N SER A 272 16.62 -52.81 -12.89
CA SER A 272 16.40 -53.44 -11.58
C SER A 272 14.87 -53.62 -11.26
N ALA A 273 14.03 -52.74 -11.79
CA ALA A 273 12.57 -52.87 -11.65
C ALA A 273 11.95 -53.98 -12.52
N ALA A 274 12.61 -54.34 -13.63
CA ALA A 274 12.16 -55.41 -14.52
C ALA A 274 12.50 -56.83 -14.04
N SER A 275 13.42 -56.97 -13.06
CA SER A 275 13.86 -58.26 -12.52
C SER A 275 13.11 -58.75 -11.26
N GLN A 276 12.18 -57.94 -10.71
CA GLN A 276 11.41 -58.28 -9.50
C GLN A 276 9.87 -58.42 -9.75
N GLY A 277 9.44 -58.76 -10.91
CA GLY A 277 8.02 -58.94 -11.22
C GLY A 277 7.62 -60.36 -11.53
N ARG A 278 7.05 -61.09 -10.56
CA ARG A 278 6.06 -62.18 -10.74
C ARG A 278 5.36 -62.46 -9.40
N HIS A 279 4.12 -62.26 -9.25
CA HIS A 279 2.79 -62.87 -9.34
C HIS A 279 1.83 -62.39 -8.22
N PRO A 280 0.54 -62.74 -8.14
CA PRO A 280 -0.58 -62.36 -9.06
C PRO A 280 -1.79 -61.67 -8.33
N ALA A 281 -2.67 -61.15 -9.14
CA ALA A 281 -4.10 -60.84 -8.97
C ALA A 281 -4.83 -60.91 -7.62
N SER A 282 -5.56 -59.82 -7.28
CA SER A 282 -6.93 -59.92 -6.81
C SER A 282 -7.69 -58.60 -7.05
N ASN A 283 -8.91 -58.76 -7.59
CA ASN A 283 -9.93 -57.73 -7.90
C ASN A 283 -10.34 -56.91 -6.69
N HIS A 284 -10.38 -55.57 -6.82
CA HIS A 284 -11.42 -54.79 -6.14
C HIS A 284 -11.73 -53.53 -6.95
N SER A 285 -12.99 -53.40 -7.30
CA SER A 285 -13.65 -52.34 -8.04
C SER A 285 -13.62 -51.02 -7.31
N MET A 286 -13.22 -49.93 -7.99
CA MET A 286 -13.41 -48.52 -7.55
C MET A 286 -14.77 -47.98 -8.05
N PRO A 287 -15.51 -47.21 -7.25
CA PRO A 287 -16.68 -46.50 -7.70
C PRO A 287 -16.28 -45.14 -8.35
N PRO A 288 -17.13 -44.55 -9.21
CA PRO A 288 -16.77 -43.40 -10.03
C PRO A 288 -16.86 -42.09 -9.28
N LEU A 289 -15.89 -41.21 -9.54
CA LEU A 289 -15.84 -39.81 -9.10
C LEU A 289 -16.90 -38.96 -9.79
N ARG A 290 -17.81 -38.39 -9.01
CA ARG A 290 -18.76 -37.34 -9.45
C ARG A 290 -18.04 -35.98 -9.60
N LEU A 291 -18.07 -35.45 -10.80
CA LEU A 291 -17.80 -34.05 -11.10
C LEU A 291 -18.93 -33.18 -10.52
N VAL A 292 -18.59 -32.26 -9.64
CA VAL A 292 -19.44 -31.14 -9.28
C VAL A 292 -18.93 -29.90 -10.00
N LYS A 293 -19.74 -29.40 -10.95
CA LYS A 293 -19.65 -28.05 -11.50
C LYS A 293 -20.29 -27.08 -10.49
N ILE A 294 -19.60 -26.05 -10.08
CA ILE A 294 -20.12 -24.69 -9.87
C ILE A 294 -18.98 -23.72 -10.22
#